data_7132d61b11ea01929975eaa10dd8f79a
#
_entry.id   7132d61b11ea01929975eaa10dd8f79a
#
_cell.length_a   1.000
_cell.length_b   1.000
_cell.length_c   1.000
_cell.angle_alpha   90.00
_cell.angle_beta   90.00
_cell.angle_gamma   90.00
#
_symmetry.space_group_name_H-M   'P 1'
#
loop_
_entity.id
_entity.type
_entity.pdbx_description
1 polymer ?
#
loop_
_entity_poly.entity_id
_entity_poly.type
_entity_poly.pdbx_seq_one_letter_code
_entity_poly.pdbx_strand_id
1 'polypeptide(L)'
;DRILPDDSLYLTIASGVADFDAESLHGTRIRLVFKPRAEALNEHIADRFNQVKDNWGFLVEEHTASKRQALYARLFADISDLLRVDPDNVRARAYWADINYRPENMPKVAVPTTPTGVPRWAFLQLEDLKITRRFVEWWIDHRQVPYGDFGGGISDDTDLTQQWPGLALMGIAPDKINASLRALSDAAYKNGMVANGLGYITTDELHAYEEGLNSDAERLYLNWGEPRAVERLMATARALNGVILKNPAGHLHFASNWYGARKMYREGAWEWQKPYSFTVMHAPVLIGLYNGNRAARDLVTGVVDGWMAHGKQGSDGTWSYPNEINWRSDA
;
A
#
# COMPACT_ATOMS: atom_id res chain seq x y z
N ASP A 1 26.73 8.08 -14.39
CA ASP A 1 27.59 9.29 -14.41
C ASP A 1 27.79 9.85 -13.01
N ARG A 2 29.04 10.22 -12.64
CA ARG A 2 29.36 10.64 -11.27
C ARG A 2 30.38 11.78 -11.20
N ILE A 3 30.26 12.57 -10.15
CA ILE A 3 31.31 13.46 -9.68
C ILE A 3 31.98 12.74 -8.51
N LEU A 4 33.21 12.27 -8.72
CA LEU A 4 33.94 11.50 -7.70
C LEU A 4 34.39 12.40 -6.54
N PRO A 5 34.35 11.90 -5.28
CA PRO A 5 34.87 12.61 -4.13
C PRO A 5 36.39 12.64 -4.08
N ASP A 6 37.04 11.68 -4.74
CA ASP A 6 38.47 11.52 -4.87
C ASP A 6 38.86 11.03 -6.29
N ASP A 7 40.11 10.70 -6.51
CA ASP A 7 40.64 10.24 -7.82
C ASP A 7 40.45 8.73 -8.04
N SER A 8 39.77 8.03 -7.12
CA SER A 8 39.62 6.58 -7.19
C SER A 8 38.25 6.20 -7.73
N LEU A 9 38.22 5.33 -8.72
CA LEU A 9 37.00 4.76 -9.30
C LEU A 9 37.07 3.24 -9.24
N TYR A 10 36.08 2.63 -8.58
CA TYR A 10 35.89 1.18 -8.53
C TYR A 10 34.66 0.80 -9.33
N LEU A 11 34.80 -0.19 -10.21
CA LEU A 11 33.68 -0.80 -10.93
C LEU A 11 33.51 -2.24 -10.46
N THR A 12 32.35 -2.53 -9.93
CA THR A 12 31.94 -3.89 -9.58
C THR A 12 30.99 -4.41 -10.64
N ILE A 13 31.28 -5.56 -11.20
CA ILE A 13 30.41 -6.26 -12.15
C ILE A 13 29.91 -7.51 -11.45
N ALA A 14 28.58 -7.67 -11.39
CA ALA A 14 27.91 -8.84 -10.81
C ALA A 14 26.93 -9.41 -11.83
N SER A 15 26.74 -10.73 -11.80
CA SER A 15 25.78 -11.43 -12.66
C SER A 15 24.97 -12.43 -11.82
N GLY A 16 23.68 -12.60 -12.13
CA GLY A 16 22.84 -13.66 -11.60
C GLY A 16 22.99 -15.01 -12.31
N VAL A 17 23.85 -15.09 -13.33
CA VAL A 17 24.12 -16.34 -14.05
C VAL A 17 25.13 -17.16 -13.24
N ALA A 18 24.81 -18.45 -13.02
CA ALA A 18 25.59 -19.32 -12.12
C ALA A 18 27.05 -19.50 -12.55
N ASP A 19 27.34 -19.50 -13.86
CA ASP A 19 28.65 -19.77 -14.42
C ASP A 19 29.43 -18.50 -14.80
N PHE A 20 29.04 -17.34 -14.23
CA PHE A 20 29.73 -16.09 -14.48
C PHE A 20 31.04 -16.00 -13.70
N ASP A 21 32.15 -15.87 -14.41
CA ASP A 21 33.50 -15.75 -13.88
C ASP A 21 34.34 -14.67 -14.60
N ALA A 22 35.61 -14.58 -14.27
CA ALA A 22 36.54 -13.63 -14.90
C ALA A 22 36.72 -13.86 -16.42
N GLU A 23 36.64 -15.11 -16.88
CA GLU A 23 36.78 -15.46 -18.31
C GLU A 23 35.54 -14.98 -19.09
N SER A 24 34.39 -14.93 -18.45
CA SER A 24 33.15 -14.38 -19.04
C SER A 24 33.30 -12.90 -19.42
N LEU A 25 34.28 -12.21 -18.86
CA LEU A 25 34.61 -10.82 -19.17
C LEU A 25 35.69 -10.71 -20.25
N HIS A 26 36.22 -11.82 -20.76
CA HIS A 26 37.26 -11.78 -21.77
C HIS A 26 36.80 -11.03 -23.02
N GLY A 27 37.58 -10.05 -23.47
CA GLY A 27 37.24 -9.17 -24.60
C GLY A 27 36.29 -8.01 -24.26
N THR A 28 35.79 -7.92 -23.03
CA THR A 28 35.02 -6.78 -22.57
C THR A 28 35.87 -5.51 -22.53
N ARG A 29 35.31 -4.41 -23.00
CA ARG A 29 35.99 -3.11 -23.01
C ARG A 29 35.22 -2.12 -22.12
N ILE A 30 35.93 -1.49 -21.20
CA ILE A 30 35.43 -0.41 -20.38
C ILE A 30 35.88 0.92 -21.00
N ARG A 31 34.94 1.78 -21.36
CA ARG A 31 35.20 3.12 -21.87
C ARG A 31 34.92 4.15 -20.78
N LEU A 32 35.91 4.84 -20.33
CA LEU A 32 35.76 6.02 -19.46
C LEU A 32 35.51 7.25 -20.34
N VAL A 33 34.48 7.98 -20.01
CA VAL A 33 34.12 9.22 -20.68
C VAL A 33 34.16 10.34 -19.64
N PHE A 34 35.10 11.28 -19.85
CA PHE A 34 35.21 12.48 -19.01
C PHE A 34 34.34 13.58 -19.60
N LYS A 35 33.53 14.21 -18.74
CA LYS A 35 32.60 15.28 -19.12
C LYS A 35 32.94 16.58 -18.38
N PRO A 36 32.56 17.74 -18.90
CA PRO A 36 32.59 18.98 -18.13
C PRO A 36 31.76 18.86 -16.86
N ARG A 37 32.26 19.45 -15.77
CA ARG A 37 31.59 19.34 -14.46
C ARG A 37 30.09 19.75 -14.48
N ALA A 38 29.76 20.81 -15.25
CA ALA A 38 28.39 21.31 -15.38
C ALA A 38 27.42 20.27 -16.00
N GLU A 39 27.90 19.49 -16.97
CA GLU A 39 27.15 18.38 -17.58
C GLU A 39 27.06 17.20 -16.62
N ALA A 40 28.19 16.80 -16.04
CA ALA A 40 28.26 15.70 -15.09
C ALA A 40 27.41 15.94 -13.81
N LEU A 41 27.21 17.19 -13.40
CA LEU A 41 26.45 17.56 -12.20
C LEU A 41 25.00 17.10 -12.27
N ASN A 42 24.31 17.41 -13.35
CA ASN A 42 22.91 17.03 -13.51
C ASN A 42 22.73 15.51 -13.57
N GLU A 43 23.63 14.81 -14.24
CA GLU A 43 23.62 13.35 -14.34
C GLU A 43 23.92 12.70 -12.98
N HIS A 44 24.87 13.24 -12.23
CA HIS A 44 25.21 12.77 -10.89
C HIS A 44 24.02 12.94 -9.92
N ILE A 45 23.39 14.12 -9.92
CA ILE A 45 22.22 14.41 -9.09
C ILE A 45 21.08 13.44 -9.43
N ALA A 46 20.78 13.24 -10.72
CA ALA A 46 19.73 12.36 -11.16
C ALA A 46 19.99 10.90 -10.77
N ASP A 47 21.21 10.41 -10.97
CA ASP A 47 21.60 9.05 -10.61
C ASP A 47 21.54 8.81 -9.09
N ARG A 48 22.15 9.71 -8.30
CA ARG A 48 22.11 9.59 -6.84
C ARG A 48 20.67 9.69 -6.30
N PHE A 49 19.87 10.60 -6.84
CA PHE A 49 18.49 10.76 -6.39
C PHE A 49 17.63 9.53 -6.74
N ASN A 50 17.84 8.89 -7.87
CA ASN A 50 17.16 7.63 -8.19
C ASN A 50 17.53 6.52 -7.19
N GLN A 51 18.83 6.37 -6.87
CA GLN A 51 19.27 5.41 -5.84
C GLN A 51 18.67 5.73 -4.47
N VAL A 52 18.59 7.02 -4.10
CA VAL A 52 17.95 7.46 -2.85
C VAL A 52 16.49 7.06 -2.82
N LYS A 53 15.72 7.33 -3.88
CA LYS A 53 14.29 6.96 -3.94
C LYS A 53 14.06 5.45 -3.80
N ASP A 54 14.81 4.67 -4.58
CA ASP A 54 14.65 3.23 -4.62
C ASP A 54 15.01 2.59 -3.26
N ASN A 55 16.15 2.99 -2.69
CA ASN A 55 16.57 2.49 -1.38
C ASN A 55 15.65 2.98 -0.25
N TRP A 56 15.13 4.21 -0.32
CA TRP A 56 14.19 4.74 0.66
C TRP A 56 12.84 4.01 0.58
N GLY A 57 12.29 3.83 -0.62
CA GLY A 57 11.06 3.08 -0.83
C GLY A 57 11.14 1.69 -0.26
N PHE A 58 12.22 0.97 -0.57
CA PHE A 58 12.46 -0.36 -0.01
C PHE A 58 12.66 -0.37 1.50
N LEU A 59 13.30 0.66 2.06
CA LEU A 59 13.51 0.79 3.51
C LEU A 59 12.20 1.07 4.27
N VAL A 60 11.26 1.78 3.66
CA VAL A 60 9.92 2.06 4.22
C VAL A 60 9.07 0.79 4.22
N GLU A 61 9.10 0.03 3.14
CA GLU A 61 8.32 -1.20 2.97
C GLU A 61 8.91 -2.38 3.77
N GLU A 62 10.20 -2.62 3.64
CA GLU A 62 10.86 -3.78 4.22
C GLU A 62 11.30 -3.56 5.67
N HIS A 63 10.71 -4.31 6.58
CA HIS A 63 11.01 -4.26 8.01
C HIS A 63 12.00 -5.34 8.50
N THR A 64 12.55 -6.17 7.59
CA THR A 64 13.48 -7.26 7.93
C THR A 64 14.81 -6.72 8.45
N ALA A 65 15.11 -6.92 9.73
CA ALA A 65 16.26 -6.34 10.42
C ALA A 65 17.62 -6.63 9.78
N SER A 66 17.83 -7.84 9.25
CA SER A 66 19.11 -8.26 8.67
C SER A 66 19.52 -7.49 7.40
N LYS A 67 18.56 -7.00 6.62
CA LYS A 67 18.81 -6.23 5.39
C LYS A 67 18.73 -4.72 5.62
N ARG A 68 17.96 -4.30 6.61
CA ARG A 68 17.61 -2.91 6.85
C ARG A 68 18.82 -2.03 7.11
N GLN A 69 19.79 -2.49 7.90
CA GLN A 69 20.95 -1.70 8.26
C GLN A 69 21.88 -1.42 7.06
N ALA A 70 22.06 -2.41 6.18
CA ALA A 70 22.84 -2.25 4.95
C ALA A 70 22.16 -1.29 3.97
N LEU A 71 20.85 -1.35 3.85
CA LEU A 71 20.05 -0.43 3.03
C LEU A 71 20.12 1.00 3.57
N TYR A 72 20.01 1.15 4.89
CA TYR A 72 20.14 2.44 5.56
C TYR A 72 21.51 3.08 5.30
N ALA A 73 22.58 2.30 5.44
CA ALA A 73 23.94 2.78 5.17
C ALA A 73 24.13 3.22 3.70
N ARG A 74 23.54 2.47 2.76
CA ARG A 74 23.58 2.80 1.32
C ARG A 74 22.79 4.07 1.04
N LEU A 75 21.56 4.17 1.53
CA LEU A 75 20.71 5.35 1.40
C LEU A 75 21.42 6.60 1.95
N PHE A 76 22.04 6.49 3.14
CA PHE A 76 22.76 7.58 3.76
C PHE A 76 23.98 8.02 2.94
N ALA A 77 24.73 7.06 2.37
CA ALA A 77 25.87 7.35 1.51
C ALA A 77 25.44 8.06 0.21
N ASP A 78 24.39 7.57 -0.44
CA ASP A 78 23.89 8.14 -1.70
C ASP A 78 23.35 9.57 -1.52
N ILE A 79 22.60 9.82 -0.43
CA ILE A 79 22.05 11.15 -0.16
C ILE A 79 23.15 12.13 0.27
N SER A 80 24.15 11.67 1.02
CA SER A 80 25.28 12.49 1.41
C SER A 80 26.14 12.87 0.21
N ASP A 81 26.34 11.94 -0.74
CA ASP A 81 27.05 12.21 -1.97
C ASP A 81 26.30 13.21 -2.87
N LEU A 82 24.98 13.12 -2.95
CA LEU A 82 24.16 14.11 -3.64
C LEU A 82 24.30 15.51 -3.00
N LEU A 83 24.12 15.59 -1.68
CA LEU A 83 24.19 16.86 -0.94
C LEU A 83 25.61 17.47 -0.94
N ARG A 84 26.65 16.66 -1.16
CA ARG A 84 28.03 17.14 -1.34
C ARG A 84 28.16 18.02 -2.58
N VAL A 85 27.47 17.69 -3.66
CA VAL A 85 27.56 18.42 -4.94
C VAL A 85 26.44 19.46 -5.11
N ASP A 86 25.28 19.25 -4.49
CA ASP A 86 24.13 20.15 -4.48
C ASP A 86 23.55 20.30 -3.07
N PRO A 87 24.20 21.12 -2.21
CA PRO A 87 23.82 21.25 -0.80
C PRO A 87 22.40 21.78 -0.58
N ASP A 88 21.86 22.52 -1.54
CA ASP A 88 20.56 23.16 -1.43
C ASP A 88 19.44 22.38 -2.12
N ASN A 89 19.71 21.15 -2.54
CA ASN A 89 18.71 20.29 -3.15
C ASN A 89 17.54 20.00 -2.18
N VAL A 90 16.38 20.61 -2.45
CA VAL A 90 15.22 20.55 -1.57
C VAL A 90 14.74 19.12 -1.36
N ARG A 91 14.72 18.31 -2.43
CA ARG A 91 14.26 16.91 -2.35
C ARG A 91 15.23 16.06 -1.53
N ALA A 92 16.51 16.16 -1.80
CA ALA A 92 17.53 15.42 -1.05
C ALA A 92 17.54 15.81 0.43
N ARG A 93 17.35 17.09 0.75
CA ARG A 93 17.22 17.55 2.14
C ARG A 93 15.99 16.98 2.85
N ALA A 94 14.87 16.81 2.13
CA ALA A 94 13.69 16.17 2.69
C ALA A 94 13.97 14.71 3.07
N TYR A 95 14.51 13.92 2.16
CA TYR A 95 14.91 12.53 2.45
C TYR A 95 15.96 12.43 3.56
N TRP A 96 16.93 13.34 3.57
CA TRP A 96 17.96 13.36 4.60
C TRP A 96 17.37 13.66 5.99
N ALA A 97 16.42 14.60 6.08
CA ALA A 97 15.73 14.93 7.33
C ALA A 97 14.87 13.76 7.82
N ASP A 98 14.19 13.06 6.91
CA ASP A 98 13.37 11.90 7.21
C ASP A 98 14.20 10.74 7.77
N ILE A 99 15.25 10.31 7.07
CA ILE A 99 16.10 9.20 7.51
C ILE A 99 16.88 9.48 8.80
N ASN A 100 17.08 10.73 9.16
CA ASN A 100 17.74 11.14 10.40
C ASN A 100 16.75 11.48 11.54
N TYR A 101 15.46 11.29 11.31
CA TYR A 101 14.41 11.65 12.27
C TYR A 101 14.52 13.12 12.76
N ARG A 102 14.76 14.05 11.81
CA ARG A 102 14.96 15.49 12.06
C ARG A 102 13.86 16.32 11.39
N PRO A 103 12.61 16.24 11.87
CA PRO A 103 11.48 16.95 11.25
C PRO A 103 11.67 18.46 11.21
N GLU A 104 12.44 19.01 12.15
CA GLU A 104 12.80 20.43 12.19
C GLU A 104 13.67 20.88 11.00
N ASN A 105 14.35 19.93 10.36
CA ASN A 105 15.20 20.15 9.18
C ASN A 105 14.45 19.89 7.85
N MET A 106 13.21 19.45 7.92
CA MET A 106 12.40 19.30 6.71
C MET A 106 12.23 20.65 5.99
N PRO A 107 12.31 20.68 4.65
CA PRO A 107 12.02 21.87 3.87
C PRO A 107 10.63 22.40 4.23
N LYS A 108 10.54 23.68 4.55
CA LYS A 108 9.26 24.31 4.90
C LYS A 108 8.39 24.42 3.66
N VAL A 109 7.18 23.90 3.73
CA VAL A 109 6.17 24.13 2.70
C VAL A 109 5.62 25.55 2.85
N ALA A 110 5.62 26.31 1.76
CA ALA A 110 4.99 27.63 1.75
C ALA A 110 3.46 27.46 1.86
N VAL A 111 2.92 27.87 3.00
CA VAL A 111 1.47 27.89 3.23
C VAL A 111 0.98 29.32 2.93
N PRO A 112 -0.03 29.50 2.08
CA PRO A 112 -0.60 30.82 1.80
C PRO A 112 -1.18 31.46 3.06
N THR A 113 -1.25 32.79 3.07
CA THR A 113 -1.85 33.55 4.18
C THR A 113 -3.34 33.24 4.29
N THR A 114 -3.79 32.94 5.50
CA THR A 114 -5.21 32.70 5.77
C THR A 114 -6.02 33.99 5.50
N PRO A 115 -7.06 33.94 4.67
CA PRO A 115 -7.90 35.12 4.43
C PRO A 115 -8.58 35.62 5.71
N THR A 116 -8.82 36.93 5.75
CA THR A 116 -9.51 37.56 6.90
C THR A 116 -10.92 36.95 7.07
N GLY A 117 -11.27 36.62 8.31
CA GLY A 117 -12.58 36.05 8.66
C GLY A 117 -12.74 34.55 8.41
N VAL A 118 -11.71 33.90 7.86
CA VAL A 118 -11.71 32.44 7.67
C VAL A 118 -11.00 31.76 8.83
N PRO A 119 -11.59 30.74 9.50
CA PRO A 119 -10.90 29.95 10.49
C PRO A 119 -9.66 29.27 9.90
N ARG A 120 -8.51 29.41 10.58
CA ARG A 120 -7.23 28.86 10.07
C ARG A 120 -7.29 27.36 9.78
N TRP A 121 -7.94 26.59 10.61
CA TRP A 121 -8.07 25.14 10.43
C TRP A 121 -8.82 24.79 9.13
N ALA A 122 -9.93 25.50 8.84
CA ALA A 122 -10.72 25.28 7.62
C ALA A 122 -9.93 25.67 6.37
N PHE A 123 -9.16 26.76 6.44
CA PHE A 123 -8.27 27.16 5.36
C PHE A 123 -7.18 26.12 5.11
N LEU A 124 -6.51 25.62 6.16
CA LEU A 124 -5.45 24.61 6.02
C LEU A 124 -6.00 23.31 5.47
N GLN A 125 -7.17 22.86 5.92
CA GLN A 125 -7.85 21.68 5.38
C GLN A 125 -8.13 21.83 3.88
N LEU A 126 -8.60 23.00 3.46
CA LEU A 126 -8.84 23.25 2.03
C LEU A 126 -7.54 23.24 1.21
N GLU A 127 -6.45 23.79 1.74
CA GLU A 127 -5.15 23.77 1.08
C GLU A 127 -4.60 22.34 0.98
N ASP A 128 -4.76 21.52 2.01
CA ASP A 128 -4.41 20.11 1.99
C ASP A 128 -5.20 19.34 0.94
N LEU A 129 -6.52 19.53 0.89
CA LEU A 129 -7.37 18.93 -0.14
C LEU A 129 -6.96 19.35 -1.57
N LYS A 130 -6.49 20.59 -1.77
CA LYS A 130 -5.96 21.03 -3.08
C LYS A 130 -4.66 20.31 -3.45
N ILE A 131 -3.78 20.06 -2.47
CA ILE A 131 -2.53 19.32 -2.69
C ILE A 131 -2.85 17.87 -3.03
N THR A 132 -3.71 17.26 -2.26
CA THR A 132 -4.16 15.87 -2.46
C THR A 132 -4.84 15.70 -3.83
N ARG A 133 -5.69 16.64 -4.21
CA ARG A 133 -6.30 16.65 -5.54
C ARG A 133 -5.25 16.64 -6.65
N ARG A 134 -4.24 17.53 -6.58
CA ARG A 134 -3.16 17.57 -7.58
C ARG A 134 -2.37 16.26 -7.64
N PHE A 135 -2.13 15.62 -6.50
CA PHE A 135 -1.47 14.33 -6.42
C PHE A 135 -2.27 13.26 -7.17
N VAL A 136 -3.56 13.10 -6.84
CA VAL A 136 -4.43 12.10 -7.45
C VAL A 136 -4.62 12.34 -8.94
N GLU A 137 -4.92 13.60 -9.34
CA GLU A 137 -5.07 13.96 -10.75
C GLU A 137 -3.80 13.69 -11.54
N TRP A 138 -2.61 13.96 -10.95
CA TRP A 138 -1.35 13.67 -11.61
C TRP A 138 -1.16 12.18 -11.88
N TRP A 139 -1.45 11.32 -10.90
CA TRP A 139 -1.37 9.88 -11.07
C TRP A 139 -2.31 9.39 -12.16
N ILE A 140 -3.55 9.84 -12.16
CA ILE A 140 -4.55 9.46 -13.17
C ILE A 140 -4.12 9.95 -14.56
N ASP A 141 -3.69 11.20 -14.69
CA ASP A 141 -3.40 11.81 -15.99
C ASP A 141 -2.08 11.34 -16.62
N HIS A 142 -1.10 10.97 -15.81
CA HIS A 142 0.25 10.69 -16.30
C HIS A 142 0.72 9.24 -16.12
N ARG A 143 0.02 8.46 -15.30
CA ARG A 143 0.45 7.10 -14.99
C ARG A 143 -0.59 6.05 -15.34
N GLN A 144 -1.87 6.33 -15.19
CA GLN A 144 -2.89 5.34 -15.49
C GLN A 144 -2.98 5.05 -17.00
N VAL A 145 -2.78 3.79 -17.36
CA VAL A 145 -2.98 3.34 -18.75
C VAL A 145 -4.44 3.01 -19.00
N PRO A 146 -4.89 2.95 -20.29
CA PRO A 146 -6.31 2.79 -20.63
C PRO A 146 -7.00 1.56 -20.02
N TYR A 147 -6.27 0.51 -19.71
CA TYR A 147 -6.86 -0.67 -19.10
C TYR A 147 -6.92 -0.64 -17.56
N GLY A 148 -6.32 0.36 -16.91
CA GLY A 148 -6.51 0.65 -15.50
C GLY A 148 -5.27 0.65 -14.62
N ASP A 149 -4.17 0.03 -15.04
CA ASP A 149 -2.89 -0.08 -14.34
C ASP A 149 -2.18 1.29 -14.24
N PHE A 150 -1.44 1.53 -13.15
CA PHE A 150 -0.64 2.74 -12.94
C PHE A 150 0.86 2.50 -13.11
N GLY A 151 1.27 1.25 -13.31
CA GLY A 151 2.64 0.86 -13.59
C GLY A 151 3.40 0.24 -12.41
N GLY A 152 2.79 0.07 -11.26
CA GLY A 152 3.33 -0.68 -10.10
C GLY A 152 3.01 -2.17 -10.12
N GLY A 153 2.11 -2.57 -11.02
CA GLY A 153 1.39 -3.82 -10.97
C GLY A 153 0.03 -3.63 -10.32
N ILE A 154 -0.99 -4.34 -10.80
CA ILE A 154 -2.39 -4.08 -10.38
C ILE A 154 -2.57 -4.25 -8.86
N SER A 155 -1.85 -5.15 -8.20
CA SER A 155 -1.87 -5.33 -6.74
C SER A 155 -1.43 -4.06 -6.02
N ASP A 156 -0.21 -3.59 -6.28
CA ASP A 156 0.33 -2.36 -5.68
C ASP A 156 -0.49 -1.12 -6.05
N ASP A 157 -1.07 -1.10 -7.25
CA ASP A 157 -1.94 -0.01 -7.71
C ASP A 157 -3.26 0.02 -6.92
N THR A 158 -3.79 -1.13 -6.50
CA THR A 158 -4.97 -1.16 -5.62
C THR A 158 -4.67 -0.60 -4.24
N ASP A 159 -3.45 -0.79 -3.73
CA ASP A 159 -3.00 -0.21 -2.46
C ASP A 159 -2.79 1.30 -2.56
N LEU A 160 -2.16 1.77 -3.63
CA LEU A 160 -2.03 3.21 -3.90
C LEU A 160 -3.38 3.93 -3.85
N THR A 161 -4.44 3.27 -4.31
CA THR A 161 -5.75 3.90 -4.51
C THR A 161 -6.75 3.66 -3.39
N GLN A 162 -6.41 2.91 -2.35
CA GLN A 162 -7.33 2.53 -1.25
C GLN A 162 -8.06 3.72 -0.61
N GLN A 163 -7.42 4.86 -0.49
CA GLN A 163 -8.00 6.05 0.16
C GLN A 163 -8.73 6.98 -0.81
N TRP A 164 -8.61 6.76 -2.12
CA TRP A 164 -9.19 7.66 -3.13
C TRP A 164 -10.72 7.70 -3.12
N PRO A 165 -11.44 6.61 -2.80
CA PRO A 165 -12.89 6.68 -2.62
C PRO A 165 -13.31 7.72 -1.58
N GLY A 166 -12.60 7.81 -0.46
CA GLY A 166 -12.84 8.83 0.57
C GLY A 166 -12.67 10.25 0.05
N LEU A 167 -11.68 10.49 -0.82
CA LEU A 167 -11.46 11.79 -1.46
C LEU A 167 -12.63 12.15 -2.39
N ALA A 168 -13.10 11.18 -3.18
CA ALA A 168 -14.27 11.38 -4.04
C ALA A 168 -15.53 11.72 -3.23
N LEU A 169 -15.75 11.07 -2.09
CA LEU A 169 -16.85 11.38 -1.16
C LEU A 169 -16.73 12.77 -0.54
N MET A 170 -15.52 13.30 -0.36
CA MET A 170 -15.26 14.68 0.05
C MET A 170 -15.41 15.71 -1.09
N GLY A 171 -15.77 15.28 -2.29
CA GLY A 171 -15.97 16.14 -3.45
C GLY A 171 -14.70 16.45 -4.25
N ILE A 172 -13.62 15.71 -4.03
CA ILE A 172 -12.38 15.86 -4.79
C ILE A 172 -12.46 15.09 -6.10
N ALA A 173 -12.58 15.80 -7.23
CA ALA A 173 -12.63 15.25 -8.58
C ALA A 173 -13.41 13.90 -8.67
N PRO A 174 -14.67 13.84 -8.13
CA PRO A 174 -15.35 12.56 -7.90
C PRO A 174 -15.54 11.73 -9.16
N ASP A 175 -15.91 12.36 -10.28
CA ASP A 175 -16.12 11.65 -11.55
C ASP A 175 -14.82 11.04 -12.08
N LYS A 176 -13.72 11.78 -11.98
CA LYS A 176 -12.40 11.34 -12.45
C LYS A 176 -11.87 10.19 -11.61
N ILE A 177 -11.92 10.34 -10.29
CA ILE A 177 -11.51 9.28 -9.35
C ILE A 177 -12.38 8.03 -9.56
N ASN A 178 -13.69 8.19 -9.66
CA ASN A 178 -14.59 7.06 -9.86
C ASN A 178 -14.30 6.32 -11.19
N ALA A 179 -14.08 7.04 -12.28
CA ALA A 179 -13.71 6.43 -13.55
C ALA A 179 -12.38 5.65 -13.46
N SER A 180 -11.40 6.22 -12.79
CA SER A 180 -10.09 5.61 -12.55
C SER A 180 -10.19 4.32 -11.74
N LEU A 181 -10.89 4.37 -10.59
CA LEU A 181 -11.09 3.21 -9.72
C LEU A 181 -11.88 2.08 -10.41
N ARG A 182 -12.84 2.42 -11.27
CA ARG A 182 -13.57 1.44 -12.07
C ARG A 182 -12.64 0.73 -13.05
N ALA A 183 -11.78 1.46 -13.73
CA ALA A 183 -10.83 0.89 -14.67
C ALA A 183 -9.86 -0.07 -13.96
N LEU A 184 -9.32 0.33 -12.81
CA LEU A 184 -8.39 -0.50 -12.01
C LEU A 184 -9.09 -1.77 -11.49
N SER A 185 -10.27 -1.64 -10.86
CA SER A 185 -11.03 -2.79 -10.39
C SER A 185 -11.39 -3.74 -11.53
N ASP A 186 -11.79 -3.22 -12.70
CA ASP A 186 -12.07 -4.05 -13.87
C ASP A 186 -10.80 -4.77 -14.37
N ALA A 187 -9.64 -4.13 -14.29
CA ALA A 187 -8.36 -4.76 -14.63
C ALA A 187 -8.03 -5.92 -13.66
N ALA A 188 -8.20 -5.74 -12.35
CA ALA A 188 -7.98 -6.79 -11.35
C ALA A 188 -8.84 -8.04 -11.67
N TYR A 189 -10.11 -7.86 -11.96
CA TYR A 189 -10.99 -8.98 -12.32
C TYR A 189 -10.66 -9.62 -13.69
N LYS A 190 -10.31 -8.82 -14.68
CA LYS A 190 -9.92 -9.32 -16.01
C LYS A 190 -8.62 -10.13 -15.98
N ASN A 191 -7.69 -9.75 -15.12
CA ASN A 191 -6.44 -10.48 -14.91
C ASN A 191 -6.59 -11.71 -14.01
N GLY A 192 -7.79 -11.97 -13.48
CA GLY A 192 -8.07 -13.14 -12.65
C GLY A 192 -7.49 -13.05 -11.25
N MET A 193 -7.17 -11.84 -10.75
CA MET A 193 -6.69 -11.62 -9.39
C MET A 193 -7.78 -11.93 -8.36
N VAL A 194 -9.04 -11.78 -8.74
CA VAL A 194 -10.20 -12.16 -7.93
C VAL A 194 -10.96 -13.29 -8.61
N ALA A 195 -11.19 -14.37 -7.90
CA ALA A 195 -11.96 -15.52 -8.37
C ALA A 195 -12.95 -15.96 -7.28
N ASN A 196 -14.19 -16.23 -7.69
CA ASN A 196 -15.25 -16.68 -6.77
C ASN A 196 -15.44 -15.77 -5.55
N GLY A 197 -15.14 -14.48 -5.68
CA GLY A 197 -15.28 -13.48 -4.62
C GLY A 197 -14.12 -13.39 -3.62
N LEU A 198 -13.03 -14.11 -3.86
CA LEU A 198 -11.80 -14.03 -3.03
C LEU A 198 -10.57 -13.78 -3.91
N GLY A 199 -9.50 -13.26 -3.32
CA GLY A 199 -8.21 -13.17 -3.99
C GLY A 199 -7.76 -14.52 -4.52
N TYR A 200 -7.22 -14.55 -5.75
CA TYR A 200 -6.84 -15.80 -6.41
C TYR A 200 -5.66 -16.50 -5.74
N ILE A 201 -4.67 -15.72 -5.30
CA ILE A 201 -3.53 -16.26 -4.56
C ILE A 201 -3.96 -16.75 -3.18
N THR A 202 -3.22 -17.71 -2.64
CA THR A 202 -3.40 -18.16 -1.26
C THR A 202 -2.31 -17.53 -0.42
N THR A 203 -2.70 -16.59 0.44
CA THR A 203 -1.79 -15.75 1.23
C THR A 203 -2.40 -15.40 2.59
N ASP A 204 -1.73 -14.56 3.39
CA ASP A 204 -2.27 -14.06 4.63
C ASP A 204 -3.52 -13.17 4.41
N GLU A 205 -4.24 -12.89 5.48
CA GLU A 205 -5.53 -12.21 5.44
C GLU A 205 -5.45 -10.77 4.93
N LEU A 206 -4.30 -10.08 5.07
CA LEU A 206 -4.10 -8.73 4.58
C LEU A 206 -3.92 -8.76 3.06
N HIS A 207 -2.94 -9.52 2.55
CA HIS A 207 -2.72 -9.64 1.11
C HIS A 207 -3.89 -10.31 0.39
N ALA A 208 -4.62 -11.25 1.04
CA ALA A 208 -5.85 -11.81 0.46
C ALA A 208 -6.92 -10.74 0.18
N TYR A 209 -6.89 -9.62 0.89
CA TYR A 209 -7.73 -8.46 0.65
C TYR A 209 -7.10 -7.50 -0.37
N GLU A 210 -5.82 -7.18 -0.24
CA GLU A 210 -5.11 -6.18 -1.05
C GLU A 210 -4.90 -6.59 -2.50
N GLU A 211 -4.94 -7.88 -2.81
CA GLU A 211 -4.85 -8.42 -4.17
C GLU A 211 -6.10 -8.16 -5.05
N GLY A 212 -6.76 -7.02 -4.86
CA GLY A 212 -7.85 -6.53 -5.71
C GLY A 212 -9.20 -6.38 -5.02
N LEU A 213 -9.46 -7.02 -3.86
CA LEU A 213 -10.73 -6.84 -3.14
C LEU A 213 -10.84 -5.45 -2.51
N ASN A 214 -9.73 -4.87 -2.11
CA ASN A 214 -9.65 -3.49 -1.60
C ASN A 214 -10.14 -2.46 -2.64
N SER A 215 -9.96 -2.73 -3.92
CA SER A 215 -10.45 -1.84 -4.99
C SER A 215 -11.98 -1.80 -5.10
N ASP A 216 -12.68 -2.78 -4.53
CA ASP A 216 -14.15 -2.84 -4.51
C ASP A 216 -14.73 -2.27 -3.21
N ALA A 217 -13.90 -1.98 -2.20
CA ALA A 217 -14.31 -1.62 -0.85
C ALA A 217 -15.37 -0.53 -0.81
N GLU A 218 -15.20 0.55 -1.55
CA GLU A 218 -16.12 1.69 -1.52
C GLU A 218 -16.81 1.96 -2.86
N ARG A 219 -16.67 1.03 -3.81
CA ARG A 219 -17.30 1.16 -5.12
C ARG A 219 -18.81 1.28 -5.04
N LEU A 220 -19.45 0.56 -4.12
CA LEU A 220 -20.89 0.63 -3.96
C LEU A 220 -21.33 2.00 -3.45
N TYR A 221 -20.57 2.64 -2.57
CA TYR A 221 -20.86 4.01 -2.12
C TYR A 221 -20.75 5.04 -3.24
N LEU A 222 -19.69 4.94 -4.03
CA LEU A 222 -19.46 5.85 -5.15
C LEU A 222 -20.44 5.63 -6.31
N ASN A 223 -20.92 4.38 -6.46
CA ASN A 223 -21.78 3.95 -7.57
C ASN A 223 -22.99 3.17 -7.04
N TRP A 224 -23.78 3.82 -6.18
CA TRP A 224 -24.92 3.17 -5.55
C TRP A 224 -25.87 2.54 -6.57
N GLY A 225 -26.02 1.22 -6.50
CA GLY A 225 -26.86 0.45 -7.41
C GLY A 225 -26.19 0.05 -8.74
N GLU A 226 -24.91 0.31 -8.93
CA GLU A 226 -24.19 -0.19 -10.11
C GLU A 226 -24.13 -1.74 -10.06
N PRO A 227 -24.70 -2.45 -11.05
CA PRO A 227 -24.88 -3.90 -10.98
C PRO A 227 -23.59 -4.68 -10.75
N ARG A 228 -22.50 -4.28 -11.40
CA ARG A 228 -21.21 -4.97 -11.28
C ARG A 228 -20.60 -4.84 -9.90
N ALA A 229 -20.71 -3.65 -9.28
CA ALA A 229 -20.26 -3.46 -7.90
C ALA A 229 -21.07 -4.31 -6.92
N VAL A 230 -22.39 -4.35 -7.10
CA VAL A 230 -23.28 -5.20 -6.28
C VAL A 230 -22.94 -6.68 -6.46
N GLU A 231 -22.77 -7.15 -7.69
CA GLU A 231 -22.44 -8.56 -7.99
C GLU A 231 -21.10 -8.99 -7.39
N ARG A 232 -20.08 -8.17 -7.48
CA ARG A 232 -18.74 -8.43 -6.91
C ARG A 232 -18.82 -8.55 -5.39
N LEU A 233 -19.43 -7.57 -4.72
CA LEU A 233 -19.61 -7.59 -3.28
C LEU A 233 -20.47 -8.77 -2.82
N MET A 234 -21.52 -9.12 -3.56
CA MET A 234 -22.33 -10.33 -3.29
C MET A 234 -21.50 -11.61 -3.42
N ALA A 235 -20.61 -11.69 -4.42
CA ALA A 235 -19.73 -12.84 -4.59
C ALA A 235 -18.78 -12.98 -3.37
N THR A 236 -18.14 -11.90 -2.94
CA THR A 236 -17.27 -11.88 -1.75
C THR A 236 -18.04 -12.22 -0.49
N ALA A 237 -19.18 -11.58 -0.23
CA ALA A 237 -20.00 -11.86 0.94
C ALA A 237 -20.46 -13.34 1.00
N ARG A 238 -20.74 -13.94 -0.15
CA ARG A 238 -21.09 -15.36 -0.24
C ARG A 238 -19.88 -16.27 0.00
N ALA A 239 -18.73 -15.92 -0.55
CA ALA A 239 -17.50 -16.71 -0.40
C ALA A 239 -17.04 -16.76 1.06
N LEU A 240 -17.26 -15.71 1.83
CA LEU A 240 -16.92 -15.64 3.25
C LEU A 240 -17.61 -16.71 4.11
N ASN A 241 -18.76 -17.26 3.69
CA ASN A 241 -19.35 -18.41 4.39
C ASN A 241 -18.47 -19.67 4.36
N GLY A 242 -17.51 -19.75 3.43
CA GLY A 242 -16.50 -20.82 3.38
C GLY A 242 -15.27 -20.53 4.24
N VAL A 243 -15.04 -19.27 4.60
CA VAL A 243 -13.89 -18.81 5.38
C VAL A 243 -14.24 -18.63 6.86
N ILE A 244 -15.45 -18.18 7.14
CA ILE A 244 -15.96 -17.94 8.49
C ILE A 244 -16.75 -19.18 8.95
N LEU A 245 -16.31 -19.77 10.05
CA LEU A 245 -16.91 -20.99 10.58
C LEU A 245 -17.30 -20.83 12.04
N LYS A 246 -18.30 -21.61 12.44
CA LYS A 246 -18.74 -21.68 13.82
C LYS A 246 -17.83 -22.66 14.58
N ASN A 247 -17.28 -22.21 15.70
CA ASN A 247 -16.44 -23.02 16.56
C ASN A 247 -17.25 -23.86 17.57
N PRO A 248 -16.61 -24.76 18.37
CA PRO A 248 -17.31 -25.54 19.39
C PRO A 248 -17.99 -24.70 20.49
N ALA A 249 -17.50 -23.49 20.80
CA ALA A 249 -18.11 -22.57 21.74
C ALA A 249 -19.37 -21.88 21.19
N GLY A 250 -19.59 -22.00 19.88
CA GLY A 250 -20.73 -21.40 19.19
C GLY A 250 -20.45 -20.05 18.55
N HIS A 251 -19.22 -19.55 18.64
CA HIS A 251 -18.78 -18.29 18.05
C HIS A 251 -18.42 -18.44 16.57
N LEU A 252 -18.67 -17.39 15.78
CA LEU A 252 -18.23 -17.30 14.39
C LEU A 252 -16.86 -16.60 14.34
N HIS A 253 -15.91 -17.28 13.71
CA HIS A 253 -14.55 -16.76 13.50
C HIS A 253 -14.06 -17.05 12.08
N PHE A 254 -13.11 -16.24 11.61
CA PHE A 254 -12.31 -16.64 10.46
C PHE A 254 -11.51 -17.89 10.83
N ALA A 255 -11.72 -18.96 10.08
CA ALA A 255 -11.12 -20.27 10.36
C ALA A 255 -9.69 -20.41 9.83
N SER A 256 -9.14 -19.32 9.30
CA SER A 256 -7.79 -19.26 8.75
C SER A 256 -7.33 -17.81 8.64
N ASN A 257 -6.05 -17.59 8.87
CA ASN A 257 -5.36 -16.36 8.48
C ASN A 257 -4.50 -16.54 7.20
N TRP A 258 -4.69 -17.67 6.48
CA TRP A 258 -3.97 -17.95 5.24
C TRP A 258 -4.90 -18.62 4.23
N TYR A 259 -5.48 -17.84 3.33
CA TYR A 259 -6.52 -18.31 2.42
C TYR A 259 -6.51 -17.56 1.07
N GLY A 260 -7.24 -18.12 0.12
CA GLY A 260 -7.54 -17.56 -1.18
C GLY A 260 -8.65 -18.34 -1.86
N ALA A 261 -9.01 -17.97 -3.07
CA ALA A 261 -10.13 -18.57 -3.81
C ALA A 261 -10.00 -20.08 -4.06
N ARG A 262 -8.79 -20.62 -4.02
CA ARG A 262 -8.52 -22.03 -4.32
C ARG A 262 -8.28 -22.88 -3.08
N LYS A 263 -7.70 -22.30 -2.04
CA LYS A 263 -7.22 -23.04 -0.88
C LYS A 263 -7.29 -22.21 0.39
N MET A 264 -7.46 -22.91 1.49
CA MET A 264 -7.42 -22.35 2.83
C MET A 264 -6.66 -23.31 3.73
N TYR A 265 -5.76 -22.78 4.55
CA TYR A 265 -5.03 -23.54 5.57
C TYR A 265 -5.68 -23.30 6.92
N ARG A 266 -6.03 -24.39 7.65
CA ARG A 266 -6.85 -24.33 8.88
C ARG A 266 -6.16 -25.01 10.07
N GLU A 267 -4.86 -25.22 10.03
CA GLU A 267 -4.15 -26.00 11.05
C GLU A 267 -2.87 -25.27 11.49
N GLY A 268 -2.48 -25.48 12.73
CA GLY A 268 -1.26 -24.95 13.31
C GLY A 268 -1.24 -23.42 13.36
N ALA A 269 -0.23 -22.82 12.76
CA ALA A 269 -0.06 -21.37 12.74
C ALA A 269 -1.17 -20.61 12.00
N TRP A 270 -1.95 -21.31 11.18
CA TRP A 270 -3.00 -20.72 10.36
C TRP A 270 -4.38 -20.67 11.05
N GLU A 271 -4.51 -21.19 12.27
CA GLU A 271 -5.75 -21.22 13.04
C GLU A 271 -6.08 -19.89 13.75
N TRP A 272 -5.23 -18.90 13.66
CA TRP A 272 -5.35 -17.65 14.41
C TRP A 272 -5.99 -16.54 13.57
N GLN A 273 -7.19 -16.14 13.95
CA GLN A 273 -7.84 -14.93 13.42
C GLN A 273 -7.16 -13.70 13.99
N LYS A 274 -6.84 -12.74 13.12
CA LYS A 274 -6.27 -11.43 13.48
C LYS A 274 -7.21 -10.30 13.05
N PRO A 275 -6.98 -9.06 13.54
CA PRO A 275 -7.80 -7.91 13.12
C PRO A 275 -7.83 -7.66 11.61
N TYR A 276 -6.77 -7.99 10.88
CA TYR A 276 -6.72 -7.87 9.42
C TYR A 276 -7.80 -8.68 8.71
N SER A 277 -8.26 -9.79 9.30
CA SER A 277 -9.37 -10.58 8.74
C SER A 277 -10.66 -9.78 8.58
N PHE A 278 -10.83 -8.68 9.33
CA PHE A 278 -12.01 -7.83 9.23
C PHE A 278 -12.01 -6.92 7.99
N THR A 279 -10.91 -6.72 7.32
CA THR A 279 -10.85 -5.85 6.11
C THR A 279 -11.82 -6.33 5.04
N VAL A 280 -11.88 -7.64 4.79
CA VAL A 280 -12.76 -8.24 3.77
C VAL A 280 -14.25 -8.21 4.16
N MET A 281 -14.57 -7.91 5.43
CA MET A 281 -15.97 -7.79 5.91
C MET A 281 -16.70 -6.59 5.33
N HIS A 282 -16.00 -5.65 4.66
CA HIS A 282 -16.68 -4.54 3.96
C HIS A 282 -17.76 -5.04 2.99
N ALA A 283 -17.56 -6.19 2.35
CA ALA A 283 -18.51 -6.75 1.38
C ALA A 283 -19.86 -7.13 2.01
N PRO A 284 -19.95 -8.00 3.04
CA PRO A 284 -21.22 -8.30 3.67
C PRO A 284 -21.82 -7.09 4.41
N VAL A 285 -21.00 -6.17 4.96
CA VAL A 285 -21.50 -4.92 5.56
C VAL A 285 -22.23 -4.09 4.51
N LEU A 286 -21.60 -3.83 3.36
CA LEU A 286 -22.20 -3.02 2.29
C LEU A 286 -23.43 -3.67 1.67
N ILE A 287 -23.44 -4.98 1.47
CA ILE A 287 -24.62 -5.69 0.96
C ILE A 287 -25.77 -5.64 2.00
N GLY A 288 -25.44 -5.79 3.28
CA GLY A 288 -26.42 -5.63 4.36
C GLY A 288 -27.05 -4.23 4.42
N LEU A 289 -26.25 -3.19 4.13
CA LEU A 289 -26.73 -1.81 4.03
C LEU A 289 -27.51 -1.55 2.73
N TYR A 290 -27.07 -2.10 1.63
CA TYR A 290 -27.64 -1.85 0.30
C TYR A 290 -29.10 -2.37 0.18
N ASN A 291 -29.33 -3.60 0.58
CA ASN A 291 -30.63 -4.27 0.35
C ASN A 291 -31.22 -4.94 1.59
N GLY A 292 -30.65 -4.72 2.77
CA GLY A 292 -31.11 -5.33 4.01
C GLY A 292 -30.88 -6.84 4.08
N ASN A 293 -29.96 -7.41 3.30
CA ASN A 293 -29.72 -8.85 3.22
C ASN A 293 -29.45 -9.43 4.61
N ARG A 294 -30.36 -10.28 5.08
CA ARG A 294 -30.31 -10.84 6.43
C ARG A 294 -29.09 -11.74 6.64
N ALA A 295 -28.77 -12.61 5.68
CA ALA A 295 -27.63 -13.51 5.82
C ALA A 295 -26.30 -12.75 5.91
N ALA A 296 -26.13 -11.66 5.14
CA ALA A 296 -24.96 -10.80 5.23
C ALA A 296 -24.87 -10.11 6.59
N ARG A 297 -25.99 -9.61 7.11
CA ARG A 297 -26.03 -8.97 8.43
C ARG A 297 -25.76 -9.97 9.55
N ASP A 298 -26.37 -11.15 9.52
CA ASP A 298 -26.16 -12.21 10.50
C ASP A 298 -24.71 -12.69 10.52
N LEU A 299 -24.04 -12.75 9.35
CA LEU A 299 -22.62 -13.06 9.25
C LEU A 299 -21.77 -12.00 9.93
N VAL A 300 -22.02 -10.71 9.65
CA VAL A 300 -21.27 -9.60 10.26
C VAL A 300 -21.45 -9.58 11.77
N THR A 301 -22.71 -9.61 12.24
CA THR A 301 -22.99 -9.57 13.68
C THR A 301 -22.41 -10.78 14.40
N GLY A 302 -22.54 -11.98 13.82
CA GLY A 302 -22.00 -13.18 14.42
C GLY A 302 -20.48 -13.20 14.58
N VAL A 303 -19.74 -12.66 13.59
CA VAL A 303 -18.27 -12.53 13.70
C VAL A 303 -17.88 -11.47 14.73
N VAL A 304 -18.60 -10.34 14.75
CA VAL A 304 -18.36 -9.29 15.74
C VAL A 304 -18.69 -9.80 17.15
N ASP A 305 -19.80 -10.46 17.35
CA ASP A 305 -20.19 -11.05 18.64
C ASP A 305 -19.17 -12.08 19.11
N GLY A 306 -18.66 -12.94 18.20
CA GLY A 306 -17.59 -13.88 18.50
C GLY A 306 -16.33 -13.21 19.01
N TRP A 307 -15.92 -12.09 18.37
CA TRP A 307 -14.77 -11.33 18.83
C TRP A 307 -15.02 -10.60 20.15
N MET A 308 -16.18 -9.96 20.28
CA MET A 308 -16.58 -9.21 21.48
C MET A 308 -16.70 -10.09 22.73
N ALA A 309 -17.00 -11.38 22.58
CA ALA A 309 -17.05 -12.35 23.69
C ALA A 309 -15.70 -12.50 24.43
N HIS A 310 -14.60 -12.12 23.79
CA HIS A 310 -13.24 -12.15 24.37
C HIS A 310 -12.81 -10.83 25.02
N GLY A 311 -13.70 -9.83 25.06
CA GLY A 311 -13.43 -8.54 25.70
C GLY A 311 -13.27 -8.68 27.22
N LYS A 312 -12.29 -7.97 27.78
CA LYS A 312 -12.06 -7.89 29.22
C LYS A 312 -12.16 -6.45 29.68
N GLN A 313 -13.02 -6.21 30.68
CA GLN A 313 -13.15 -4.88 31.25
C GLN A 313 -12.11 -4.69 32.36
N GLY A 314 -11.33 -3.61 32.27
CA GLY A 314 -10.41 -3.17 33.30
C GLY A 314 -11.14 -2.52 34.48
N SER A 315 -10.44 -2.38 35.60
CA SER A 315 -10.96 -1.72 36.80
C SER A 315 -11.30 -0.22 36.63
N ASP A 316 -10.75 0.39 35.61
CA ASP A 316 -10.98 1.77 35.17
C ASP A 316 -12.16 1.93 34.20
N GLY A 317 -12.85 0.81 33.88
CA GLY A 317 -13.95 0.78 32.93
C GLY A 317 -13.54 0.64 31.45
N THR A 318 -12.24 0.59 31.14
CA THR A 318 -11.74 0.37 29.78
C THR A 318 -11.97 -1.07 29.35
N TRP A 319 -12.17 -1.28 28.03
CA TRP A 319 -12.25 -2.61 27.43
C TRP A 319 -10.98 -2.92 26.65
N SER A 320 -10.44 -4.10 26.85
CA SER A 320 -9.36 -4.67 26.07
C SER A 320 -9.81 -5.90 25.32
N TYR A 321 -9.32 -6.06 24.11
CA TYR A 321 -9.60 -7.20 23.25
C TYR A 321 -8.28 -7.89 22.88
N PRO A 322 -8.31 -9.21 22.58
CA PRO A 322 -7.12 -9.92 22.16
C PRO A 322 -6.61 -9.42 20.80
N ASN A 323 -5.31 -9.53 20.55
CA ASN A 323 -4.71 -9.24 19.26
C ASN A 323 -4.98 -10.35 18.23
N GLU A 324 -5.27 -11.56 18.70
CA GLU A 324 -5.59 -12.72 17.87
C GLU A 324 -6.43 -13.72 18.68
N ILE A 325 -7.22 -14.51 17.98
CA ILE A 325 -8.07 -15.57 18.57
C ILE A 325 -7.84 -16.85 17.77
N ASN A 326 -7.55 -17.95 18.47
CA ASN A 326 -7.56 -19.25 17.83
C ASN A 326 -9.02 -19.65 17.57
N TRP A 327 -9.38 -19.76 16.30
CA TRP A 327 -10.77 -19.97 15.92
C TRP A 327 -11.37 -21.28 16.44
N ARG A 328 -10.52 -22.33 16.59
CA ARG A 328 -10.97 -23.67 16.99
C ARG A 328 -11.11 -23.84 18.50
N SER A 329 -10.09 -23.39 19.23
CA SER A 329 -10.06 -23.50 20.69
C SER A 329 -10.76 -22.38 21.43
N ASP A 330 -11.07 -21.28 20.72
CA ASP A 330 -11.66 -20.07 21.28
C ASP A 330 -10.75 -19.36 22.31
N ALA A 331 -9.43 -19.52 22.15
CA ALA A 331 -8.41 -19.00 23.08
C ALA A 331 -7.75 -17.71 22.56
#